data_5e8640f267ba7d9481a1d3413d6898eb
#
_entry.id   5e8640f267ba7d9481a1d3413d6898eb
#
_cell.length_a   1.000
_cell.length_b   1.000
_cell.length_c   1.000
_cell.angle_alpha   90.00
_cell.angle_beta   90.00
_cell.angle_gamma   90.00
#
_symmetry.space_group_name_H-M   'P 1'
#
loop_
_entity.id
_entity.type
_entity.pdbx_description
1 polymer ?
#
loop_
_entity_poly.entity_id
_entity_poly.type
_entity_poly.pdbx_seq_one_letter_code
_entity_poly.pdbx_strand_id
1 'polypeptide(L)'
;MTKPVILTGIRANNDLHIGNYFGAMLPTIEMATKRSNEYEINMFIPDLHSFTTPIDHSLLFDSIMNNARVYVAAGLPLDNDNIHLYRQSYVPAHSELTWILDCFTGFGEMSRMTQFKDKGGITDINEVIDIILQRYNEQYDMNSTVRYGDISGSMKLFAETFDGFNKTSPTSVGLFNYPVLMASDILLYGAKYIPVGDDQTQHLEFTRDIAQRMNHKFGELFTVPEPVVKQHEFFGKDQGLRIKDLIDPSKKMSKSDDTGRGVIFLSDSPEVAKKKIMGATTDGLARVNYDKTSQPGISNLLEILTLVRQANGRETTLEEVCDEFTGMERYGDFKKIVADEMARFLENFQAKLSAVSDGEILDKLEKSELAMNTVAKETLLRVQKAIGLRR
;
A
#
# COMPACT_ATOMS: atom_id res chain seq x y z
N MET A 1 25.79 15.06 14.31
CA MET A 1 24.47 14.48 14.63
C MET A 1 24.10 13.59 13.47
N THR A 2 23.65 12.37 13.72
CA THR A 2 23.10 11.48 12.68
C THR A 2 21.81 12.08 12.13
N LYS A 3 21.63 12.04 10.82
CA LYS A 3 20.39 12.51 10.19
C LYS A 3 19.18 11.71 10.70
N PRO A 4 18.01 12.33 10.87
CA PRO A 4 16.80 11.57 11.16
C PRO A 4 16.42 10.71 9.95
N VAL A 5 15.77 9.57 10.23
CA VAL A 5 15.45 8.57 9.22
C VAL A 5 14.01 8.69 8.76
N ILE A 6 13.81 8.67 7.43
CA ILE A 6 12.52 8.43 6.77
C ILE A 6 12.53 7.00 6.24
N LEU A 7 11.55 6.19 6.61
CA LEU A 7 11.40 4.81 6.11
C LEU A 7 10.14 4.70 5.26
N THR A 8 10.27 4.10 4.08
CA THR A 8 9.13 3.81 3.22
C THR A 8 9.27 2.44 2.55
N GLY A 9 8.18 1.69 2.52
CA GLY A 9 8.10 0.42 1.80
C GLY A 9 7.65 0.64 0.36
N ILE A 10 8.37 0.04 -0.57
CA ILE A 10 7.94 -0.03 -1.97
C ILE A 10 7.39 -1.43 -2.26
N ARG A 11 6.38 -1.55 -3.12
CA ARG A 11 5.75 -2.86 -3.37
C ARG A 11 6.74 -3.88 -3.91
N ALA A 12 6.69 -5.11 -3.41
CA ALA A 12 7.53 -6.21 -3.86
C ALA A 12 6.91 -6.99 -5.03
N ASN A 13 5.61 -6.94 -5.21
CA ASN A 13 4.86 -7.75 -6.17
C ASN A 13 3.75 -6.95 -6.86
N ASN A 14 3.26 -7.48 -7.98
CA ASN A 14 2.18 -6.96 -8.82
C ASN A 14 2.55 -5.86 -9.81
N ASP A 15 1.84 -5.88 -10.94
CA ASP A 15 1.89 -4.80 -11.93
C ASP A 15 1.36 -3.49 -11.33
N LEU A 16 2.07 -2.42 -11.63
CA LEU A 16 1.74 -1.10 -11.18
C LEU A 16 0.87 -0.38 -12.20
N HIS A 17 -0.17 0.29 -11.72
CA HIS A 17 -1.03 1.11 -12.54
C HIS A 17 -0.79 2.61 -12.26
N ILE A 18 -1.29 3.47 -13.14
CA ILE A 18 -1.09 4.93 -13.05
C ILE A 18 -1.54 5.51 -11.71
N GLY A 19 -2.57 4.93 -11.06
CA GLY A 19 -3.00 5.31 -9.72
C GLY A 19 -1.95 5.04 -8.63
N ASN A 20 -1.15 3.96 -8.77
CA ASN A 20 -0.01 3.71 -7.89
C ASN A 20 1.16 4.65 -8.22
N TYR A 21 1.42 4.86 -9.51
CA TYR A 21 2.50 5.71 -9.99
C TYR A 21 2.35 7.15 -9.50
N PHE A 22 1.24 7.81 -9.84
CA PHE A 22 1.00 9.20 -9.48
C PHE A 22 0.58 9.41 -8.02
N GLY A 23 -0.14 8.44 -7.43
CA GLY A 23 -0.68 8.57 -6.08
C GLY A 23 0.27 8.20 -4.95
N ALA A 24 1.35 7.46 -5.23
CA ALA A 24 2.27 7.01 -4.17
C ALA A 24 3.73 7.01 -4.63
N MET A 25 4.04 6.40 -5.78
CA MET A 25 5.42 6.20 -6.21
C MET A 25 6.13 7.51 -6.49
N LEU A 26 5.59 8.34 -7.38
CA LEU A 26 6.20 9.60 -7.78
C LEU A 26 6.35 10.58 -6.59
N PRO A 27 5.34 10.80 -5.73
CA PRO A 27 5.50 11.57 -4.51
C PRO A 27 6.59 11.03 -3.57
N THR A 28 6.73 9.70 -3.47
CA THR A 28 7.78 9.07 -2.66
C THR A 28 9.18 9.36 -3.23
N ILE A 29 9.36 9.24 -4.55
CA ILE A 29 10.64 9.54 -5.22
C ILE A 29 10.99 11.02 -5.08
N GLU A 30 10.03 11.91 -5.28
CA GLU A 30 10.22 13.36 -5.10
C GLU A 30 10.61 13.71 -3.67
N MET A 31 9.91 13.13 -2.68
CA MET A 31 10.23 13.29 -1.28
C MET A 31 11.66 12.80 -0.99
N ALA A 32 12.01 11.60 -1.46
CA ALA A 32 13.35 11.04 -1.26
C ALA A 32 14.42 11.95 -1.85
N THR A 33 14.24 12.41 -3.09
CA THR A 33 15.19 13.30 -3.78
C THR A 33 15.33 14.65 -3.07
N LYS A 34 14.22 15.29 -2.72
CA LYS A 34 14.20 16.63 -2.11
C LYS A 34 14.76 16.63 -0.68
N ARG A 35 14.54 15.56 0.10
CA ARG A 35 14.87 15.49 1.53
C ARG A 35 16.17 14.75 1.86
N SER A 36 16.80 14.07 0.90
CA SER A 36 18.03 13.27 1.15
C SER A 36 19.21 14.09 1.69
N ASN A 37 19.22 15.41 1.52
CA ASN A 37 20.24 16.27 2.14
C ASN A 37 20.08 16.39 3.67
N GLU A 38 18.86 16.31 4.19
CA GLU A 38 18.52 16.51 5.61
C GLU A 38 18.22 15.20 6.33
N TYR A 39 17.83 14.16 5.60
CA TYR A 39 17.38 12.87 6.12
C TYR A 39 18.13 11.71 5.48
N GLU A 40 18.24 10.60 6.22
CA GLU A 40 18.50 9.28 5.64
C GLU A 40 17.20 8.70 5.14
N ILE A 41 17.15 8.31 3.88
CA ILE A 41 15.95 7.79 3.23
C ILE A 41 16.09 6.28 3.05
N ASN A 42 15.36 5.52 3.82
CA ASN A 42 15.34 4.06 3.76
C ASN A 42 14.12 3.61 2.94
N MET A 43 14.38 3.15 1.72
CA MET A 43 13.37 2.59 0.83
C MET A 43 13.56 1.07 0.77
N PHE A 44 12.66 0.31 1.34
CA PHE A 44 12.80 -1.14 1.34
C PHE A 44 11.73 -1.84 0.51
N ILE A 45 12.12 -2.98 -0.04
CA ILE A 45 11.21 -3.87 -0.75
C ILE A 45 10.75 -4.93 0.25
N PRO A 46 9.47 -4.88 0.70
CA PRO A 46 8.94 -5.75 1.76
C PRO A 46 8.61 -7.15 1.22
N ASP A 47 9.62 -7.87 0.77
CA ASP A 47 9.48 -9.20 0.18
C ASP A 47 9.00 -10.25 1.19
N LEU A 48 9.36 -10.15 2.48
CA LEU A 48 8.79 -11.01 3.52
C LEU A 48 7.29 -10.77 3.74
N HIS A 49 6.83 -9.52 3.64
CA HIS A 49 5.40 -9.22 3.70
C HIS A 49 4.61 -9.79 2.52
N SER A 50 5.26 -10.10 1.41
CA SER A 50 4.61 -10.70 0.24
C SER A 50 3.99 -12.07 0.54
N PHE A 51 4.53 -12.80 1.52
CA PHE A 51 4.02 -14.11 1.94
C PHE A 51 2.74 -14.07 2.78
N THR A 52 2.29 -12.90 3.21
CA THR A 52 1.06 -12.74 4.01
C THR A 52 -0.20 -13.05 3.21
N THR A 53 -0.11 -13.04 1.89
CA THR A 53 -1.18 -13.40 0.95
C THR A 53 -0.65 -14.41 -0.06
N PRO A 54 -1.52 -15.26 -0.67
CA PRO A 54 -1.08 -16.19 -1.71
C PRO A 54 -0.41 -15.45 -2.88
N ILE A 55 0.77 -15.93 -3.28
CA ILE A 55 1.55 -15.41 -4.42
C ILE A 55 2.08 -16.57 -5.26
N ASP A 56 2.46 -16.27 -6.49
CA ASP A 56 3.29 -17.19 -7.28
C ASP A 56 4.76 -16.98 -6.89
N HIS A 57 5.29 -17.93 -6.13
CA HIS A 57 6.67 -17.88 -5.64
C HIS A 57 7.71 -17.89 -6.75
N SER A 58 7.40 -18.50 -7.90
CA SER A 58 8.32 -18.57 -9.05
C SER A 58 8.57 -17.19 -9.69
N LEU A 59 7.65 -16.25 -9.51
CA LEU A 59 7.71 -14.89 -10.08
C LEU A 59 8.16 -13.83 -9.08
N LEU A 60 8.39 -14.18 -7.81
CA LEU A 60 8.64 -13.18 -6.76
C LEU A 60 9.92 -12.37 -7.04
N PHE A 61 11.03 -13.04 -7.36
CA PHE A 61 12.30 -12.37 -7.63
C PHE A 61 12.19 -11.42 -8.83
N ASP A 62 11.59 -11.90 -9.93
CA ASP A 62 11.40 -11.08 -11.13
C ASP A 62 10.47 -9.89 -10.86
N SER A 63 9.45 -10.07 -10.02
CA SER A 63 8.55 -8.98 -9.60
C SER A 63 9.28 -7.93 -8.76
N ILE A 64 10.16 -8.35 -7.84
CA ILE A 64 11.03 -7.46 -7.06
C ILE A 64 11.90 -6.61 -7.98
N MET A 65 12.61 -7.25 -8.91
CA MET A 65 13.48 -6.56 -9.85
C MET A 65 12.71 -5.64 -10.79
N ASN A 66 11.55 -6.09 -11.28
CA ASN A 66 10.70 -5.26 -12.13
C ASN A 66 10.22 -4.00 -11.40
N ASN A 67 9.79 -4.13 -10.14
CA ASN A 67 9.37 -2.98 -9.35
C ASN A 67 10.54 -2.02 -9.07
N ALA A 68 11.73 -2.54 -8.78
CA ALA A 68 12.94 -1.71 -8.66
C ALA A 68 13.23 -0.94 -9.96
N ARG A 69 13.16 -1.61 -11.14
CA ARG A 69 13.31 -0.93 -12.46
C ARG A 69 12.28 0.19 -12.64
N VAL A 70 11.03 -0.05 -12.26
CA VAL A 70 9.94 0.95 -12.38
C VAL A 70 10.24 2.18 -11.52
N TYR A 71 10.75 2.02 -10.29
CA TYR A 71 11.15 3.15 -9.44
C TYR A 71 12.32 3.93 -10.05
N VAL A 72 13.31 3.24 -10.61
CA VAL A 72 14.45 3.89 -11.29
C VAL A 72 14.01 4.61 -12.56
N ALA A 73 13.17 3.98 -13.37
CA ALA A 73 12.59 4.62 -14.57
C ALA A 73 11.74 5.86 -14.23
N ALA A 74 11.11 5.86 -13.04
CA ALA A 74 10.35 7.00 -12.51
C ALA A 74 11.24 8.11 -11.93
N GLY A 75 12.57 7.90 -11.86
CA GLY A 75 13.54 8.92 -11.45
C GLY A 75 14.16 8.73 -10.07
N LEU A 76 14.08 7.55 -9.47
CA LEU A 76 14.80 7.26 -8.23
C LEU A 76 16.32 7.30 -8.47
N PRO A 77 17.08 8.21 -7.79
CA PRO A 77 18.52 8.32 -8.01
C PRO A 77 19.27 7.17 -7.31
N LEU A 78 20.04 6.39 -8.08
CA LEU A 78 20.83 5.27 -7.57
C LEU A 78 22.19 5.72 -7.01
N ASP A 79 22.71 6.87 -7.42
CA ASP A 79 23.99 7.43 -7.03
C ASP A 79 23.97 8.22 -5.71
N ASN A 80 22.79 8.45 -5.12
CA ASN A 80 22.65 9.18 -3.88
C ASN A 80 22.88 8.27 -2.67
N ASP A 81 23.95 8.54 -1.91
CA ASP A 81 24.34 7.73 -0.74
C ASP A 81 23.40 7.86 0.47
N ASN A 82 22.58 8.92 0.53
CA ASN A 82 21.60 9.10 1.59
C ASN A 82 20.24 8.44 1.28
N ILE A 83 20.12 7.79 0.11
CA ILE A 83 18.95 7.00 -0.29
C ILE A 83 19.37 5.54 -0.35
N HIS A 84 18.84 4.72 0.55
CA HIS A 84 19.10 3.30 0.61
C HIS A 84 17.92 2.53 0.00
N LEU A 85 18.20 1.76 -1.07
CA LEU A 85 17.23 0.84 -1.66
C LEU A 85 17.67 -0.59 -1.33
N TYR A 86 16.86 -1.35 -0.59
CA TYR A 86 17.24 -2.69 -0.13
C TYR A 86 16.04 -3.66 -0.04
N ARG A 87 16.32 -4.95 -0.12
CA ARG A 87 15.34 -6.02 0.09
C ARG A 87 15.27 -6.37 1.56
N GLN A 88 14.08 -6.47 2.10
CA GLN A 88 13.84 -6.77 3.52
C GLN A 88 14.48 -8.10 3.94
N SER A 89 14.31 -9.15 3.14
CA SER A 89 14.84 -10.49 3.44
C SER A 89 16.37 -10.57 3.44
N TYR A 90 17.07 -9.60 2.84
CA TYR A 90 18.53 -9.54 2.82
C TYR A 90 19.12 -8.90 4.10
N VAL A 91 18.25 -8.45 5.02
CA VAL A 91 18.62 -7.97 6.35
C VAL A 91 17.97 -8.88 7.40
N PRO A 92 18.61 -9.98 7.83
CA PRO A 92 18.01 -10.99 8.72
C PRO A 92 17.52 -10.45 10.06
N ALA A 93 18.07 -9.34 10.51
CA ALA A 93 17.67 -8.67 11.76
C ALA A 93 16.17 -8.34 11.83
N HIS A 94 15.49 -8.14 10.69
CA HIS A 94 14.04 -7.94 10.63
C HIS A 94 13.29 -9.12 11.27
N SER A 95 13.60 -10.35 10.85
CA SER A 95 12.95 -11.55 11.37
C SER A 95 13.33 -11.83 12.83
N GLU A 96 14.59 -11.60 13.21
CA GLU A 96 15.03 -11.85 14.58
C GLU A 96 14.42 -10.84 15.57
N LEU A 97 14.38 -9.55 15.21
CA LEU A 97 13.72 -8.56 16.05
C LEU A 97 12.21 -8.82 16.13
N THR A 98 11.57 -9.22 15.03
CA THR A 98 10.15 -9.60 15.03
C THR A 98 9.86 -10.66 16.08
N TRP A 99 10.64 -11.75 16.11
CA TRP A 99 10.48 -12.79 17.11
C TRP A 99 10.63 -12.27 18.55
N ILE A 100 11.60 -11.39 18.78
CA ILE A 100 11.76 -10.77 20.10
C ILE A 100 10.54 -9.93 20.46
N LEU A 101 10.08 -9.08 19.56
CA LEU A 101 8.91 -8.21 19.80
C LEU A 101 7.62 -9.01 20.00
N ASP A 102 7.44 -10.14 19.31
CA ASP A 102 6.32 -11.05 19.51
C ASP A 102 6.18 -11.49 20.96
N CYS A 103 7.32 -11.79 21.62
CA CYS A 103 7.35 -12.20 23.02
C CYS A 103 6.91 -11.09 24.00
N PHE A 104 6.85 -9.84 23.55
CA PHE A 104 6.41 -8.68 24.34
C PHE A 104 5.10 -8.06 23.80
N THR A 105 4.44 -8.72 22.86
CA THR A 105 3.20 -8.24 22.25
C THR A 105 2.04 -9.15 22.66
N GLY A 106 0.92 -8.54 23.11
CA GLY A 106 -0.24 -9.29 23.56
C GLY A 106 -1.07 -9.85 22.40
N PHE A 107 -1.46 -11.14 22.48
CA PHE A 107 -2.35 -11.76 21.51
C PHE A 107 -3.65 -10.96 21.30
N GLY A 108 -4.25 -10.41 22.38
CA GLY A 108 -5.44 -9.58 22.29
C GLY A 108 -5.25 -8.24 21.58
N GLU A 109 -4.02 -7.71 21.53
CA GLU A 109 -3.69 -6.51 20.73
C GLU A 109 -3.70 -6.86 19.24
N MET A 110 -3.05 -7.95 18.89
CA MET A 110 -2.95 -8.46 17.52
C MET A 110 -4.33 -8.82 16.94
N SER A 111 -5.17 -9.51 17.71
CA SER A 111 -6.50 -9.94 17.24
C SER A 111 -7.48 -8.77 16.99
N ARG A 112 -7.20 -7.57 17.51
CA ARG A 112 -7.99 -6.36 17.26
C ARG A 112 -7.55 -5.57 16.01
N MET A 113 -6.49 -6.00 15.32
CA MET A 113 -6.03 -5.32 14.11
C MET A 113 -7.07 -5.41 13.00
N THR A 114 -7.50 -4.26 12.46
CA THR A 114 -8.56 -4.18 11.45
C THR A 114 -8.22 -4.96 10.18
N GLN A 115 -7.01 -4.79 9.66
CA GLN A 115 -6.58 -5.49 8.45
C GLN A 115 -6.49 -7.02 8.62
N PHE A 116 -6.23 -7.51 9.83
CA PHE A 116 -6.30 -8.94 10.11
C PHE A 116 -7.74 -9.46 9.97
N LYS A 117 -8.72 -8.70 10.50
CA LYS A 117 -10.14 -9.05 10.38
C LYS A 117 -10.60 -9.00 8.92
N ASP A 118 -10.27 -7.92 8.20
CA ASP A 118 -10.69 -7.71 6.81
C ASP A 118 -10.11 -8.75 5.85
N LYS A 119 -8.81 -9.01 5.92
CA LYS A 119 -8.11 -9.96 5.03
C LYS A 119 -8.26 -11.42 5.47
N GLY A 120 -8.44 -11.64 6.77
CA GLY A 120 -8.64 -12.98 7.35
C GLY A 120 -10.02 -13.56 7.05
N GLY A 121 -10.93 -12.78 6.49
CA GLY A 121 -12.32 -13.20 6.30
C GLY A 121 -13.00 -13.55 7.64
N ILE A 122 -12.50 -12.98 8.74
CA ILE A 122 -13.12 -13.13 10.06
C ILE A 122 -14.33 -12.22 10.08
N THR A 123 -15.46 -12.78 9.73
CA THR A 123 -16.76 -12.13 9.84
C THR A 123 -17.00 -11.76 11.30
N ASP A 124 -17.51 -10.55 11.55
CA ASP A 124 -17.91 -10.15 12.90
C ASP A 124 -18.87 -11.20 13.45
N ILE A 125 -18.68 -11.60 14.71
CA ILE A 125 -19.55 -12.60 15.36
C ILE A 125 -21.02 -12.18 15.29
N ASN A 126 -21.30 -10.87 15.28
CA ASN A 126 -22.66 -10.34 15.12
C ASN A 126 -23.20 -10.63 13.71
N GLU A 127 -22.38 -10.52 12.65
CA GLU A 127 -22.78 -10.85 11.29
C GLU A 127 -23.04 -12.36 11.15
N VAL A 128 -22.24 -13.20 11.81
CA VAL A 128 -22.47 -14.65 11.90
C VAL A 128 -23.78 -14.94 12.62
N ILE A 129 -24.04 -14.26 13.73
CA ILE A 129 -25.28 -14.37 14.48
C ILE A 129 -26.48 -13.95 13.62
N ASP A 130 -26.38 -12.85 12.88
CA ASP A 130 -27.46 -12.37 12.01
C ASP A 130 -27.75 -13.38 10.86
N ILE A 131 -26.72 -13.96 10.25
CA ILE A 131 -26.88 -15.01 9.23
C ILE A 131 -27.55 -16.26 9.84
N ILE A 132 -27.14 -16.65 11.05
CA ILE A 132 -27.75 -17.79 11.75
C ILE A 132 -29.22 -17.51 12.09
N LEU A 133 -29.53 -16.31 12.60
CA LEU A 133 -30.90 -15.90 12.88
C LEU A 133 -31.75 -15.85 11.61
N GLN A 134 -31.21 -15.33 10.51
CA GLN A 134 -31.91 -15.32 9.23
C GLN A 134 -32.22 -16.73 8.75
N ARG A 135 -31.24 -17.65 8.74
CA ARG A 135 -31.45 -19.07 8.34
C ARG A 135 -32.41 -19.80 9.27
N TYR A 136 -32.34 -19.48 10.58
CA TYR A 136 -33.26 -20.03 11.56
C TYR A 136 -34.70 -19.58 11.27
N ASN A 137 -34.94 -18.29 11.01
CA ASN A 137 -36.24 -17.74 10.65
C ASN A 137 -36.78 -18.29 9.31
N GLU A 138 -35.92 -18.60 8.34
CA GLU A 138 -36.30 -19.23 7.09
C GLU A 138 -36.71 -20.70 7.26
N GLN A 139 -36.15 -21.40 8.24
CA GLN A 139 -36.35 -22.83 8.45
C GLN A 139 -37.48 -23.12 9.46
N TYR A 140 -37.80 -22.18 10.38
CA TYR A 140 -38.77 -22.36 11.41
C TYR A 140 -39.76 -21.18 11.44
N ASP A 141 -41.09 -21.53 11.36
CA ASP A 141 -42.15 -20.53 11.46
C ASP A 141 -42.22 -20.00 12.91
N MET A 142 -41.98 -18.70 13.11
CA MET A 142 -41.88 -18.01 14.39
C MET A 142 -43.19 -18.04 15.24
N ASN A 143 -44.26 -18.60 14.72
CA ASN A 143 -45.54 -18.74 15.44
C ASN A 143 -45.67 -20.03 16.26
N SER A 144 -44.67 -20.90 16.26
CA SER A 144 -44.71 -22.15 17.04
C SER A 144 -43.97 -22.00 18.38
N THR A 145 -44.55 -22.54 19.42
CA THR A 145 -43.99 -22.60 20.79
C THR A 145 -42.64 -23.32 20.75
N VAL A 146 -41.55 -22.63 21.12
CA VAL A 146 -40.18 -23.18 21.15
C VAL A 146 -40.16 -24.47 21.99
N ARG A 147 -39.87 -25.62 21.37
CA ARG A 147 -39.71 -26.91 22.07
C ARG A 147 -38.22 -27.19 22.30
N TYR A 148 -37.90 -28.00 23.29
CA TYR A 148 -36.51 -28.36 23.68
C TYR A 148 -35.69 -28.95 22.50
N GLY A 149 -36.39 -29.58 21.52
CA GLY A 149 -35.77 -30.07 20.27
C GLY A 149 -35.25 -28.97 19.33
N ASP A 150 -35.87 -27.80 19.38
CA ASP A 150 -35.55 -26.67 18.51
C ASP A 150 -34.22 -26.01 18.92
N ILE A 151 -33.91 -26.04 20.23
CA ILE A 151 -32.61 -25.54 20.77
C ILE A 151 -31.43 -26.40 20.28
N SER A 152 -31.61 -27.74 20.28
CA SER A 152 -30.59 -28.64 19.77
C SER A 152 -30.33 -28.49 18.28
N GLY A 153 -31.41 -28.28 17.49
CA GLY A 153 -31.31 -27.98 16.05
C GLY A 153 -30.58 -26.64 15.79
N SER A 154 -30.91 -25.61 16.55
CA SER A 154 -30.28 -24.29 16.46
C SER A 154 -28.79 -24.33 16.85
N MET A 155 -28.43 -25.07 17.90
CA MET A 155 -27.03 -25.28 18.30
C MET A 155 -26.22 -26.06 17.23
N LYS A 156 -26.86 -27.04 16.59
CA LYS A 156 -26.24 -27.80 15.51
C LYS A 156 -26.03 -26.92 14.26
N LEU A 157 -27.02 -26.11 13.88
CA LEU A 157 -26.93 -25.14 12.80
C LEU A 157 -25.85 -24.07 13.09
N PHE A 158 -25.77 -23.61 14.35
CA PHE A 158 -24.70 -22.70 14.80
C PHE A 158 -23.33 -23.34 14.61
N ALA A 159 -23.15 -24.56 15.10
CA ALA A 159 -21.85 -25.27 15.00
C ALA A 159 -21.46 -25.54 13.53
N GLU A 160 -22.41 -25.99 12.71
CA GLU A 160 -22.16 -26.26 11.28
C GLU A 160 -21.83 -24.97 10.50
N THR A 161 -22.52 -23.86 10.81
CA THR A 161 -22.27 -22.57 10.18
C THR A 161 -20.92 -22.01 10.64
N PHE A 162 -20.62 -22.06 11.94
CA PHE A 162 -19.35 -21.62 12.52
C PHE A 162 -18.17 -22.44 12.01
N ASP A 163 -18.30 -23.76 11.90
CA ASP A 163 -17.30 -24.64 11.30
C ASP A 163 -17.10 -24.37 9.81
N GLY A 164 -18.16 -24.02 9.10
CA GLY A 164 -18.10 -23.61 7.70
C GLY A 164 -17.28 -22.33 7.53
N PHE A 165 -17.51 -21.32 8.36
CA PHE A 165 -16.72 -20.08 8.35
C PHE A 165 -15.24 -20.31 8.72
N ASN A 166 -14.95 -21.15 9.71
CA ASN A 166 -13.58 -21.47 10.10
C ASN A 166 -12.79 -22.26 9.02
N LYS A 167 -13.48 -23.03 8.18
CA LYS A 167 -12.84 -23.82 7.11
C LYS A 167 -12.56 -23.05 5.82
N THR A 168 -13.17 -21.89 5.63
CA THR A 168 -13.11 -21.14 4.37
C THR A 168 -12.04 -20.06 4.30
N SER A 169 -11.40 -19.71 5.42
CA SER A 169 -10.33 -18.71 5.42
C SER A 169 -8.98 -19.34 5.75
N PRO A 170 -8.09 -19.52 4.77
CA PRO A 170 -6.71 -19.95 5.02
C PRO A 170 -5.88 -18.79 5.60
N THR A 171 -6.28 -18.27 6.76
CA THR A 171 -5.57 -17.21 7.45
C THR A 171 -4.24 -17.75 7.97
N SER A 172 -3.14 -17.30 7.38
CA SER A 172 -1.81 -17.71 7.82
C SER A 172 -1.42 -17.02 9.13
N VAL A 173 -0.53 -17.66 9.91
CA VAL A 173 0.11 -16.99 11.06
C VAL A 173 0.86 -15.74 10.61
N GLY A 174 1.42 -15.74 9.40
CA GLY A 174 2.07 -14.56 8.81
C GLY A 174 1.12 -13.38 8.63
N LEU A 175 -0.15 -13.63 8.21
CA LEU A 175 -1.16 -12.58 8.13
C LEU A 175 -1.56 -12.04 9.52
N PHE A 176 -1.53 -12.89 10.55
CA PHE A 176 -1.73 -12.45 11.94
C PHE A 176 -0.56 -11.63 12.45
N ASN A 177 0.67 -12.02 12.11
CA ASN A 177 1.90 -11.52 12.72
C ASN A 177 2.58 -10.35 11.97
N TYR A 178 2.20 -10.08 10.71
CA TYR A 178 2.89 -9.03 9.94
C TYR A 178 2.91 -7.62 10.57
N PRO A 179 1.99 -7.21 11.47
CA PRO A 179 2.10 -5.91 12.13
C PRO A 179 3.35 -5.81 13.03
N VAL A 180 3.79 -6.94 13.63
CA VAL A 180 5.02 -6.98 14.43
C VAL A 180 6.26 -6.95 13.53
N LEU A 181 6.20 -7.61 12.36
CA LEU A 181 7.25 -7.49 11.35
C LEU A 181 7.38 -6.05 10.84
N MET A 182 6.27 -5.36 10.60
CA MET A 182 6.28 -3.94 10.23
C MET A 182 6.85 -3.06 11.36
N ALA A 183 6.54 -3.36 12.62
CA ALA A 183 7.16 -2.67 13.76
C ALA A 183 8.68 -2.91 13.78
N SER A 184 9.15 -4.12 13.51
CA SER A 184 10.57 -4.43 13.37
C SER A 184 11.22 -3.63 12.24
N ASP A 185 10.59 -3.54 11.06
CA ASP A 185 11.07 -2.74 9.92
C ASP A 185 11.35 -1.28 10.30
N ILE A 186 10.47 -0.71 11.10
CA ILE A 186 10.55 0.69 11.53
C ILE A 186 11.59 0.88 12.64
N LEU A 187 11.57 0.00 13.64
CA LEU A 187 12.35 0.19 14.88
C LEU A 187 13.83 -0.14 14.71
N LEU A 188 14.19 -1.06 13.80
CA LEU A 188 15.60 -1.39 13.52
C LEU A 188 16.43 -0.18 13.11
N TYR A 189 15.84 0.74 12.39
CA TYR A 189 16.54 1.89 11.83
C TYR A 189 16.26 3.19 12.58
N GLY A 190 15.48 3.14 13.65
CA GLY A 190 15.08 4.33 14.39
C GLY A 190 14.32 5.33 13.53
N ALA A 191 13.51 4.85 12.61
CA ALA A 191 12.76 5.67 11.68
C ALA A 191 11.78 6.59 12.43
N LYS A 192 11.94 7.89 12.21
CA LYS A 192 11.11 8.92 12.83
C LYS A 192 9.88 9.23 12.01
N TYR A 193 10.03 9.23 10.68
CA TYR A 193 9.00 9.56 9.73
C TYR A 193 8.72 8.40 8.79
N ILE A 194 7.45 8.03 8.68
CA ILE A 194 6.97 6.93 7.84
C ILE A 194 5.74 7.43 7.06
N PRO A 195 5.83 7.59 5.73
CA PRO A 195 4.68 7.97 4.91
C PRO A 195 3.70 6.80 4.86
N VAL A 196 2.67 6.86 5.70
CA VAL A 196 1.62 5.83 5.79
C VAL A 196 0.30 6.36 5.25
N GLY A 197 -0.40 5.54 4.49
CA GLY A 197 -1.80 5.78 4.13
C GLY A 197 -2.74 5.57 5.34
N ASP A 198 -3.98 6.02 5.21
CA ASP A 198 -5.00 5.93 6.28
C ASP A 198 -5.20 4.50 6.79
N ASP A 199 -5.08 3.52 5.91
CA ASP A 199 -5.19 2.09 6.21
C ASP A 199 -4.03 1.52 7.05
N GLN A 200 -2.91 2.24 7.15
CA GLN A 200 -1.72 1.84 7.92
C GLN A 200 -1.57 2.63 9.24
N THR A 201 -2.47 3.54 9.55
CA THR A 201 -2.39 4.37 10.75
C THR A 201 -2.39 3.54 12.04
N GLN A 202 -3.23 2.50 12.08
CA GLN A 202 -3.30 1.57 13.22
C GLN A 202 -1.97 0.83 13.44
N HIS A 203 -1.29 0.42 12.36
CA HIS A 203 0.01 -0.27 12.46
C HIS A 203 1.11 0.66 12.97
N LEU A 204 1.08 1.93 12.58
CA LEU A 204 2.05 2.90 13.08
C LEU A 204 1.87 3.16 14.58
N GLU A 205 0.64 3.37 15.06
CA GLU A 205 0.37 3.55 16.49
C GLU A 205 0.71 2.26 17.28
N PHE A 206 0.42 1.10 16.74
CA PHE A 206 0.83 -0.19 17.32
C PHE A 206 2.36 -0.30 17.44
N THR A 207 3.10 0.13 16.42
CA THR A 207 4.57 0.20 16.46
C THR A 207 5.06 1.13 17.57
N ARG A 208 4.41 2.28 17.75
CA ARG A 208 4.71 3.25 18.80
C ARG A 208 4.48 2.65 20.19
N ASP A 209 3.37 1.94 20.38
CA ASP A 209 3.04 1.25 21.64
C ASP A 209 4.10 0.19 21.99
N ILE A 210 4.54 -0.61 21.02
CA ILE A 210 5.63 -1.57 21.20
C ILE A 210 6.92 -0.86 21.60
N ALA A 211 7.31 0.20 20.90
CA ALA A 211 8.53 0.94 21.19
C ALA A 211 8.51 1.55 22.59
N GLN A 212 7.42 2.18 23.00
CA GLN A 212 7.24 2.76 24.33
C GLN A 212 7.26 1.69 25.43
N ARG A 213 6.60 0.55 25.22
CA ARG A 213 6.59 -0.61 26.14
C ARG A 213 7.99 -1.15 26.36
N MET A 214 8.74 -1.36 25.27
CA MET A 214 10.11 -1.86 25.34
C MET A 214 11.04 -0.87 26.00
N ASN A 215 10.93 0.42 25.65
CA ASN A 215 11.72 1.50 26.27
C ASN A 215 11.42 1.64 27.77
N HIS A 216 10.15 1.54 28.17
CA HIS A 216 9.78 1.59 29.59
C HIS A 216 10.37 0.41 30.39
N LYS A 217 10.40 -0.76 29.80
CA LYS A 217 10.83 -2.00 30.46
C LYS A 217 12.35 -2.16 30.52
N PHE A 218 13.07 -1.73 29.48
CA PHE A 218 14.48 -2.05 29.29
C PHE A 218 15.40 -0.82 29.09
N GLY A 219 14.86 0.40 29.24
CA GLY A 219 15.59 1.63 28.93
C GLY A 219 15.43 2.06 27.47
N GLU A 220 16.10 3.13 27.08
CA GLU A 220 15.99 3.73 25.74
C GLU A 220 16.56 2.80 24.64
N LEU A 221 15.75 1.88 24.15
CA LEU A 221 16.12 0.94 23.07
C LEU A 221 15.81 1.48 21.69
N PHE A 222 14.64 2.09 21.54
CA PHE A 222 14.09 2.48 20.23
C PHE A 222 13.76 3.97 20.16
N THR A 223 14.01 4.57 19.01
CA THR A 223 13.38 5.83 18.64
C THR A 223 11.88 5.57 18.43
N VAL A 224 11.04 6.29 19.17
CA VAL A 224 9.59 6.20 18.97
C VAL A 224 9.22 7.00 17.72
N PRO A 225 8.58 6.41 16.71
CA PRO A 225 8.13 7.13 15.52
C PRO A 225 7.20 8.31 15.89
N GLU A 226 7.16 9.34 15.08
CA GLU A 226 6.21 10.44 15.27
C GLU A 226 4.76 9.92 15.13
N PRO A 227 3.80 10.48 15.90
CA PRO A 227 2.39 10.07 15.81
C PRO A 227 1.80 10.43 14.44
N VAL A 228 0.72 9.73 14.03
CA VAL A 228 0.07 9.88 12.73
C VAL A 228 -0.20 11.35 12.36
N VAL A 229 -0.65 12.16 13.31
CA VAL A 229 -0.90 13.60 13.09
C VAL A 229 0.38 14.32 12.61
N LYS A 230 1.52 14.03 13.24
CA LYS A 230 2.82 14.59 12.87
C LYS A 230 3.34 14.06 11.54
N GLN A 231 3.05 12.80 11.22
CA GLN A 231 3.36 12.24 9.89
C GLN A 231 2.60 13.01 8.80
N HIS A 232 1.30 13.26 9.00
CA HIS A 232 0.48 14.02 8.06
C HIS A 232 0.91 15.50 7.93
N GLU A 233 1.33 16.13 9.03
CA GLU A 233 1.92 17.48 9.00
C GLU A 233 3.23 17.50 8.19
N PHE A 234 4.06 16.47 8.34
CA PHE A 234 5.37 16.39 7.69
C PHE A 234 5.31 16.08 6.20
N PHE A 235 4.45 15.12 5.80
CA PHE A 235 4.30 14.70 4.40
C PHE A 235 3.20 15.47 3.65
N GLY A 236 2.33 16.22 4.34
CA GLY A 236 1.10 16.77 3.81
C GLY A 236 -0.07 15.79 3.92
N LYS A 237 -1.29 16.30 4.10
CA LYS A 237 -2.51 15.46 4.17
C LYS A 237 -2.88 14.82 2.84
N ASP A 238 -2.59 15.50 1.74
CA ASP A 238 -2.89 15.04 0.39
C ASP A 238 -1.62 14.47 -0.25
N GLN A 239 -1.40 13.18 -0.07
CA GLN A 239 -0.36 12.44 -0.79
C GLN A 239 -0.82 12.17 -2.23
N GLY A 240 -0.90 13.22 -3.05
CA GLY A 240 -1.22 13.13 -4.47
C GLY A 240 -2.71 12.98 -4.82
N LEU A 241 -3.05 13.32 -6.06
CA LEU A 241 -4.40 13.14 -6.60
C LEU A 241 -4.78 11.65 -6.61
N ARG A 242 -5.94 11.32 -6.01
CA ARG A 242 -6.45 9.93 -5.97
C ARG A 242 -7.14 9.59 -7.28
N ILE A 243 -6.40 9.11 -8.26
CA ILE A 243 -6.96 8.65 -9.53
C ILE A 243 -8.05 7.60 -9.30
N LYS A 244 -9.20 7.84 -9.92
CA LYS A 244 -10.37 6.98 -9.86
C LYS A 244 -10.39 5.97 -10.99
N ASP A 245 -11.17 4.90 -10.82
CA ASP A 245 -11.44 3.93 -11.86
C ASP A 245 -12.10 4.59 -13.07
N LEU A 246 -11.74 4.17 -14.28
CA LEU A 246 -12.25 4.78 -15.51
C LEU A 246 -13.70 4.40 -15.81
N ILE A 247 -14.16 3.25 -15.32
CA ILE A 247 -15.52 2.76 -15.53
C ILE A 247 -16.43 3.14 -14.38
N ASP A 248 -15.93 3.03 -13.13
CA ASP A 248 -16.65 3.45 -11.93
C ASP A 248 -15.87 4.55 -11.18
N PRO A 249 -16.03 5.83 -11.55
CA PRO A 249 -15.29 6.94 -10.95
C PRO A 249 -15.65 7.24 -9.50
N SER A 250 -16.58 6.51 -8.90
CA SER A 250 -16.83 6.55 -7.45
C SER A 250 -15.75 5.80 -6.67
N LYS A 251 -15.11 4.81 -7.28
CA LYS A 251 -14.08 3.96 -6.69
C LYS A 251 -12.68 4.47 -7.02
N LYS A 252 -11.72 4.15 -6.14
CA LYS A 252 -10.29 4.32 -6.44
C LYS A 252 -9.88 3.33 -7.53
N MET A 253 -9.02 3.76 -8.47
CA MET A 253 -8.40 2.84 -9.42
C MET A 253 -7.70 1.70 -8.68
N SER A 254 -8.10 0.47 -8.97
CA SER A 254 -7.63 -0.72 -8.28
C SER A 254 -7.56 -1.91 -9.23
N LYS A 255 -6.59 -2.81 -9.01
CA LYS A 255 -6.41 -4.05 -9.77
C LYS A 255 -7.59 -5.04 -9.63
N SER A 256 -8.46 -4.87 -8.64
CA SER A 256 -9.62 -5.75 -8.38
C SER A 256 -10.76 -5.63 -9.40
N ASP A 257 -10.59 -4.82 -10.45
CA ASP A 257 -11.52 -4.84 -11.59
C ASP A 257 -11.26 -6.10 -12.44
N ASP A 258 -12.16 -7.07 -12.33
CA ASP A 258 -12.11 -8.35 -13.07
C ASP A 258 -12.08 -8.16 -14.61
N THR A 259 -12.51 -7.00 -15.11
CA THR A 259 -12.52 -6.68 -16.55
C THR A 259 -11.22 -6.03 -17.03
N GLY A 260 -10.42 -5.45 -16.12
CA GLY A 260 -9.22 -4.66 -16.42
C GLY A 260 -9.48 -3.39 -17.25
N ARG A 261 -10.75 -3.01 -17.46
CA ARG A 261 -11.15 -1.88 -18.31
C ARG A 261 -11.06 -0.54 -17.60
N GLY A 262 -11.23 -0.56 -16.27
CA GLY A 262 -11.19 0.63 -15.42
C GLY A 262 -9.77 1.06 -15.01
N VAL A 263 -8.75 0.24 -15.34
CA VAL A 263 -7.37 0.40 -14.86
C VAL A 263 -6.40 0.55 -16.02
N ILE A 264 -5.49 1.53 -15.95
CA ILE A 264 -4.36 1.65 -16.90
C ILE A 264 -3.10 1.19 -16.19
N PHE A 265 -2.48 0.10 -16.65
CA PHE A 265 -1.21 -0.39 -16.17
C PHE A 265 -0.04 0.33 -16.85
N LEU A 266 1.08 0.47 -16.17
CA LEU A 266 2.31 1.01 -16.77
C LEU A 266 2.86 0.09 -17.89
N SER A 267 2.46 -1.17 -17.88
CA SER A 267 2.76 -2.18 -18.90
C SER A 267 1.79 -2.20 -20.08
N ASP A 268 0.67 -1.47 -20.01
CA ASP A 268 -0.27 -1.39 -21.15
C ASP A 268 0.41 -0.78 -22.38
N SER A 269 0.10 -1.32 -23.58
CA SER A 269 0.52 -0.63 -24.80
C SER A 269 -0.19 0.71 -24.94
N PRO A 270 0.41 1.71 -25.59
CA PRO A 270 -0.22 3.02 -25.82
C PRO A 270 -1.61 2.92 -26.44
N GLU A 271 -1.83 1.96 -27.35
CA GLU A 271 -3.12 1.75 -28.03
C GLU A 271 -4.16 1.17 -27.06
N VAL A 272 -3.76 0.27 -26.14
CA VAL A 272 -4.64 -0.27 -25.11
C VAL A 272 -5.08 0.83 -24.16
N ALA A 273 -4.15 1.66 -23.71
CA ALA A 273 -4.45 2.80 -22.83
C ALA A 273 -5.38 3.81 -23.50
N LYS A 274 -5.16 4.12 -24.81
CA LYS A 274 -6.08 4.98 -25.59
C LYS A 274 -7.49 4.41 -25.59
N LYS A 275 -7.66 3.11 -25.85
CA LYS A 275 -8.98 2.47 -25.85
C LYS A 275 -9.65 2.54 -24.48
N LYS A 276 -8.91 2.34 -23.39
CA LYS A 276 -9.42 2.43 -22.02
C LYS A 276 -9.92 3.85 -21.73
N ILE A 277 -9.16 4.89 -22.06
CA ILE A 277 -9.58 6.28 -21.89
C ILE A 277 -10.79 6.64 -22.74
N MET A 278 -10.82 6.23 -24.02
CA MET A 278 -11.98 6.46 -24.87
C MET A 278 -13.25 5.76 -24.33
N GLY A 279 -13.09 4.63 -23.66
CA GLY A 279 -14.17 3.87 -23.01
C GLY A 279 -14.55 4.35 -21.60
N ALA A 280 -13.84 5.36 -21.04
CA ALA A 280 -14.12 5.85 -19.70
C ALA A 280 -15.55 6.37 -19.55
N THR A 281 -16.16 6.14 -18.38
CA THR A 281 -17.52 6.60 -18.08
C THR A 281 -17.57 8.12 -17.98
N THR A 282 -18.59 8.73 -18.62
CA THR A 282 -18.90 10.15 -18.55
C THR A 282 -20.40 10.34 -18.31
N ASP A 283 -20.78 11.52 -17.89
CA ASP A 283 -22.17 11.92 -17.66
C ASP A 283 -22.91 12.30 -18.97
N GLY A 284 -24.16 12.70 -18.86
CA GLY A 284 -24.99 13.13 -19.98
C GLY A 284 -25.07 14.65 -20.20
N LEU A 285 -24.26 15.46 -19.51
CA LEU A 285 -24.34 16.93 -19.57
C LEU A 285 -23.71 17.50 -20.84
N ALA A 286 -22.94 16.69 -21.59
CA ALA A 286 -22.30 17.03 -22.86
C ALA A 286 -21.46 18.33 -22.79
N ARG A 287 -20.83 18.61 -21.64
CA ARG A 287 -20.03 19.78 -21.40
C ARG A 287 -18.95 19.49 -20.35
N VAL A 288 -17.69 19.71 -20.67
CA VAL A 288 -16.56 19.50 -19.76
C VAL A 288 -16.58 20.57 -18.67
N ASN A 289 -16.69 20.15 -17.41
CA ASN A 289 -16.47 20.97 -16.22
C ASN A 289 -15.81 20.11 -15.13
N TYR A 290 -15.06 20.77 -14.25
CA TYR A 290 -14.51 20.12 -13.07
C TYR A 290 -15.53 20.18 -11.92
N ASP A 291 -16.27 19.10 -11.74
CA ASP A 291 -17.22 18.91 -10.63
C ASP A 291 -17.25 17.44 -10.22
N LYS A 292 -16.64 17.13 -9.09
CA LYS A 292 -16.53 15.74 -8.58
C LYS A 292 -17.87 15.13 -8.22
N THR A 293 -18.91 15.91 -8.03
CA THR A 293 -20.24 15.44 -7.64
C THR A 293 -21.10 15.13 -8.86
N SER A 294 -21.21 16.07 -9.79
CA SER A 294 -22.07 15.93 -10.96
C SER A 294 -21.34 15.30 -12.17
N GLN A 295 -20.02 15.47 -12.25
CA GLN A 295 -19.19 15.00 -13.37
C GLN A 295 -17.96 14.24 -12.88
N PRO A 296 -18.08 13.17 -12.05
CA PRO A 296 -16.93 12.50 -11.45
C PRO A 296 -15.99 11.89 -12.50
N GLY A 297 -16.52 11.35 -13.61
CA GLY A 297 -15.70 10.79 -14.69
C GLY A 297 -14.89 11.84 -15.45
N ILE A 298 -15.50 12.97 -15.78
CA ILE A 298 -14.82 14.09 -16.44
C ILE A 298 -13.78 14.71 -15.51
N SER A 299 -14.12 14.91 -14.23
CA SER A 299 -13.18 15.43 -13.23
C SER A 299 -11.96 14.51 -13.07
N ASN A 300 -12.16 13.18 -13.05
CA ASN A 300 -11.06 12.20 -13.01
C ASN A 300 -10.17 12.30 -14.28
N LEU A 301 -10.75 12.45 -15.46
CA LEU A 301 -9.98 12.63 -16.69
C LEU A 301 -9.18 13.94 -16.74
N LEU A 302 -9.70 15.04 -16.17
CA LEU A 302 -8.97 16.30 -16.03
C LEU A 302 -7.78 16.15 -15.07
N GLU A 303 -7.98 15.47 -13.94
CA GLU A 303 -6.90 15.13 -12.98
C GLU A 303 -5.83 14.26 -13.65
N ILE A 304 -6.23 13.21 -14.37
CA ILE A 304 -5.31 12.34 -15.10
C ILE A 304 -4.52 13.14 -16.14
N LEU A 305 -5.19 14.00 -16.92
CA LEU A 305 -4.55 14.84 -17.94
C LEU A 305 -3.50 15.76 -17.33
N THR A 306 -3.79 16.37 -16.20
CA THR A 306 -2.86 17.23 -15.47
C THR A 306 -1.59 16.46 -15.10
N LEU A 307 -1.75 15.31 -14.43
CA LEU A 307 -0.63 14.50 -13.98
C LEU A 307 0.23 13.97 -15.13
N VAL A 308 -0.42 13.54 -16.21
CA VAL A 308 0.26 13.00 -17.38
C VAL A 308 1.02 14.11 -18.14
N ARG A 309 0.45 15.31 -18.25
CA ARG A 309 1.17 16.45 -18.83
C ARG A 309 2.38 16.85 -18.01
N GLN A 310 2.28 16.85 -16.69
CA GLN A 310 3.40 17.11 -15.78
C GLN A 310 4.50 16.04 -15.98
N ALA A 311 4.13 14.76 -16.04
CA ALA A 311 5.07 13.66 -16.29
C ALA A 311 5.72 13.73 -17.70
N ASN A 312 5.04 14.30 -18.67
CA ASN A 312 5.56 14.61 -20.01
C ASN A 312 6.44 15.87 -20.06
N GLY A 313 6.70 16.52 -18.90
CA GLY A 313 7.58 17.69 -18.77
C GLY A 313 6.91 19.03 -19.04
N ARG A 314 5.57 19.09 -19.07
CA ARG A 314 4.83 20.33 -19.19
C ARG A 314 4.49 20.89 -17.79
N GLU A 315 5.00 22.06 -17.47
CA GLU A 315 4.55 22.77 -16.27
C GLU A 315 3.10 23.17 -16.45
N THR A 316 2.21 22.61 -15.63
CA THR A 316 0.77 22.92 -15.65
C THR A 316 0.14 22.56 -14.31
N THR A 317 -0.91 23.30 -13.96
CA THR A 317 -1.74 23.07 -12.77
C THR A 317 -3.09 22.49 -13.17
N LEU A 318 -3.81 21.91 -12.20
CA LEU A 318 -5.17 21.43 -12.44
C LEU A 318 -6.11 22.57 -12.85
N GLU A 319 -5.94 23.75 -12.26
CA GLU A 319 -6.74 24.95 -12.59
C GLU A 319 -6.56 25.35 -14.07
N GLU A 320 -5.31 25.44 -14.56
CA GLU A 320 -5.01 25.74 -15.95
C GLU A 320 -5.61 24.72 -16.93
N VAL A 321 -5.54 23.41 -16.58
CA VAL A 321 -6.15 22.35 -17.40
C VAL A 321 -7.67 22.45 -17.37
N CYS A 322 -8.28 22.74 -16.22
CA CYS A 322 -9.71 22.94 -16.14
C CYS A 322 -10.16 24.12 -16.98
N ASP A 323 -9.46 25.26 -16.93
CA ASP A 323 -9.78 26.47 -17.71
C ASP A 323 -9.66 26.23 -19.22
N GLU A 324 -8.63 25.46 -19.65
CA GLU A 324 -8.41 25.11 -21.07
C GLU A 324 -9.61 24.34 -21.66
N PHE A 325 -10.26 23.47 -20.87
CA PHE A 325 -11.32 22.57 -21.36
C PHE A 325 -12.72 22.91 -20.87
N THR A 326 -12.88 23.86 -19.94
CA THR A 326 -14.20 24.25 -19.44
C THR A 326 -15.11 24.67 -20.58
N GLY A 327 -16.30 24.07 -20.66
CA GLY A 327 -17.29 24.36 -21.66
C GLY A 327 -17.13 23.61 -23.00
N MET A 328 -16.10 22.77 -23.16
CA MET A 328 -15.96 21.93 -24.34
C MET A 328 -17.14 20.96 -24.44
N GLU A 329 -17.91 21.00 -25.54
CA GLU A 329 -19.17 20.24 -25.66
C GLU A 329 -19.01 18.78 -26.10
N ARG A 330 -17.83 18.40 -26.68
CA ARG A 330 -17.59 17.07 -27.24
C ARG A 330 -16.67 16.24 -26.34
N TYR A 331 -17.23 15.38 -25.52
CA TYR A 331 -16.46 14.45 -24.68
C TYR A 331 -15.50 13.56 -25.48
N GLY A 332 -15.87 13.18 -26.72
CA GLY A 332 -15.00 12.37 -27.58
C GLY A 332 -13.69 13.09 -27.94
N ASP A 333 -13.76 14.39 -28.24
CA ASP A 333 -12.59 15.21 -28.56
C ASP A 333 -11.71 15.42 -27.31
N PHE A 334 -12.33 15.68 -26.15
CA PHE A 334 -11.62 15.78 -24.89
C PHE A 334 -10.91 14.47 -24.53
N LYS A 335 -11.64 13.33 -24.57
CA LYS A 335 -11.05 12.01 -24.31
C LYS A 335 -9.89 11.69 -25.25
N LYS A 336 -9.97 12.09 -26.52
CA LYS A 336 -8.90 11.90 -27.48
C LYS A 336 -7.61 12.63 -27.05
N ILE A 337 -7.73 13.86 -26.56
CA ILE A 337 -6.58 14.62 -26.04
C ILE A 337 -5.97 13.90 -24.83
N VAL A 338 -6.80 13.47 -23.87
CA VAL A 338 -6.33 12.71 -22.69
C VAL A 338 -5.65 11.40 -23.12
N ALA A 339 -6.24 10.70 -24.11
CA ALA A 339 -5.71 9.43 -24.64
C ALA A 339 -4.35 9.61 -25.33
N ASP A 340 -4.18 10.67 -26.11
CA ASP A 340 -2.93 10.95 -26.81
C ASP A 340 -1.81 11.36 -25.85
N GLU A 341 -2.11 12.16 -24.79
CA GLU A 341 -1.13 12.50 -23.76
C GLU A 341 -0.76 11.28 -22.90
N MET A 342 -1.72 10.41 -22.58
CA MET A 342 -1.47 9.15 -21.87
C MET A 342 -0.58 8.20 -22.68
N ALA A 343 -0.84 8.08 -23.98
CA ALA A 343 0.00 7.25 -24.86
C ALA A 343 1.44 7.74 -24.89
N ARG A 344 1.64 9.06 -25.05
CA ARG A 344 2.97 9.69 -25.00
C ARG A 344 3.68 9.42 -23.66
N PHE A 345 2.95 9.53 -22.56
CA PHE A 345 3.50 9.21 -21.24
C PHE A 345 3.98 7.76 -21.17
N LEU A 346 3.15 6.79 -21.58
CA LEU A 346 3.52 5.38 -21.54
C LEU A 346 4.70 5.07 -22.48
N GLU A 347 4.74 5.63 -23.68
CA GLU A 347 5.89 5.50 -24.61
C GLU A 347 7.18 5.99 -23.97
N ASN A 348 7.16 7.20 -23.41
CA ASN A 348 8.32 7.79 -22.74
C ASN A 348 8.75 6.98 -21.51
N PHE A 349 7.77 6.54 -20.69
CA PHE A 349 8.04 5.77 -19.49
C PHE A 349 8.62 4.40 -19.83
N GLN A 350 8.03 3.67 -20.80
CA GLN A 350 8.50 2.35 -21.23
C GLN A 350 9.87 2.41 -21.90
N ALA A 351 10.16 3.49 -22.63
CA ALA A 351 11.51 3.73 -23.16
C ALA A 351 12.54 3.91 -22.04
N LYS A 352 12.22 4.71 -21.01
CA LYS A 352 13.08 4.84 -19.82
C LYS A 352 13.24 3.50 -19.10
N LEU A 353 12.14 2.76 -18.91
CA LEU A 353 12.16 1.45 -18.24
C LEU A 353 13.06 0.45 -18.96
N SER A 354 13.02 0.44 -20.29
CA SER A 354 13.86 -0.44 -21.12
C SER A 354 15.35 -0.06 -21.09
N ALA A 355 15.66 1.18 -20.71
CA ALA A 355 17.04 1.66 -20.59
C ALA A 355 17.64 1.42 -19.20
N VAL A 356 16.85 1.00 -18.22
CA VAL A 356 17.33 0.75 -16.85
C VAL A 356 18.26 -0.47 -16.82
N SER A 357 19.43 -0.32 -16.22
CA SER A 357 20.42 -1.39 -16.04
C SER A 357 20.14 -2.22 -14.79
N ASP A 358 19.96 -3.51 -14.94
CA ASP A 358 19.84 -4.44 -13.81
C ASP A 358 21.11 -4.49 -12.96
N GLY A 359 22.29 -4.34 -13.59
CA GLY A 359 23.56 -4.28 -12.88
C GLY A 359 23.62 -3.12 -11.90
N GLU A 360 23.23 -1.91 -12.35
CA GLU A 360 23.21 -0.72 -11.48
C GLU A 360 22.20 -0.85 -10.33
N ILE A 361 21.06 -1.50 -10.58
CA ILE A 361 20.08 -1.80 -9.51
C ILE A 361 20.66 -2.78 -8.48
N LEU A 362 21.28 -3.86 -8.95
CA LEU A 362 21.86 -4.88 -8.07
C LEU A 362 23.01 -4.29 -7.24
N ASP A 363 23.91 -3.49 -7.84
CA ASP A 363 24.98 -2.80 -7.14
C ASP A 363 24.41 -1.87 -6.04
N LYS A 364 23.33 -1.14 -6.33
CA LYS A 364 22.66 -0.29 -5.34
C LYS A 364 22.01 -1.09 -4.22
N LEU A 365 21.32 -2.17 -4.56
CA LEU A 365 20.71 -3.08 -3.58
C LEU A 365 21.78 -3.65 -2.63
N GLU A 366 22.84 -4.23 -3.17
CA GLU A 366 23.91 -4.85 -2.38
C GLU A 366 24.62 -3.83 -1.47
N LYS A 367 24.97 -2.65 -2.00
CA LYS A 367 25.55 -1.56 -1.23
C LYS A 367 24.65 -1.12 -0.09
N SER A 368 23.36 -0.95 -0.38
CA SER A 368 22.37 -0.54 0.62
C SER A 368 22.13 -1.65 1.66
N GLU A 369 22.01 -2.90 1.24
CA GLU A 369 21.83 -4.05 2.11
C GLU A 369 23.00 -4.20 3.09
N LEU A 370 24.25 -3.98 2.65
CA LEU A 370 25.41 -4.00 3.54
C LEU A 370 25.33 -2.89 4.60
N ALA A 371 24.98 -1.66 4.19
CA ALA A 371 24.82 -0.54 5.11
C ALA A 371 23.67 -0.79 6.11
N MET A 372 22.52 -1.24 5.61
CA MET A 372 21.34 -1.50 6.44
C MET A 372 21.55 -2.67 7.40
N ASN A 373 22.28 -3.72 7.00
CA ASN A 373 22.69 -4.80 7.89
C ASN A 373 23.55 -4.29 9.06
N THR A 374 24.42 -3.32 8.82
CA THR A 374 25.25 -2.73 9.87
C THR A 374 24.38 -2.01 10.91
N VAL A 375 23.52 -1.10 10.47
CA VAL A 375 22.60 -0.35 11.35
C VAL A 375 21.65 -1.28 12.10
N ALA A 376 21.05 -2.23 11.38
CA ALA A 376 20.10 -3.19 11.96
C ALA A 376 20.76 -4.07 13.03
N LYS A 377 21.98 -4.55 12.79
CA LYS A 377 22.75 -5.35 13.76
C LYS A 377 23.09 -4.58 15.02
N GLU A 378 23.44 -3.31 14.93
CA GLU A 378 23.71 -2.46 16.10
C GLU A 378 22.47 -2.31 16.97
N THR A 379 21.31 -2.04 16.37
CA THR A 379 20.05 -1.94 17.10
C THR A 379 19.65 -3.29 17.70
N LEU A 380 19.72 -4.37 16.92
CA LEU A 380 19.40 -5.72 17.40
C LEU A 380 20.31 -6.12 18.58
N LEU A 381 21.62 -5.87 18.48
CA LEU A 381 22.56 -6.18 19.56
C LEU A 381 22.24 -5.39 20.85
N ARG A 382 21.87 -4.11 20.72
CA ARG A 382 21.42 -3.27 21.84
C ARG A 382 20.20 -3.90 22.54
N VAL A 383 19.21 -4.34 21.75
CA VAL A 383 18.03 -5.03 22.26
C VAL A 383 18.40 -6.35 22.94
N GLN A 384 19.19 -7.20 22.28
CA GLN A 384 19.63 -8.49 22.82
C GLN A 384 20.38 -8.34 24.16
N LYS A 385 21.24 -7.33 24.30
CA LYS A 385 21.92 -7.02 25.58
C LYS A 385 20.92 -6.63 26.65
N ALA A 386 20.01 -5.73 26.34
CA ALA A 386 19.02 -5.23 27.30
C ALA A 386 18.08 -6.32 27.83
N ILE A 387 17.69 -7.29 26.97
CA ILE A 387 16.84 -8.41 27.37
C ILE A 387 17.62 -9.62 27.93
N GLY A 388 18.97 -9.54 28.01
CA GLY A 388 19.83 -10.55 28.60
C GLY A 388 20.25 -11.70 27.67
N LEU A 389 20.03 -11.60 26.35
CA LEU A 389 20.48 -12.60 25.35
C LEU A 389 21.98 -12.49 25.03
N ARG A 390 22.59 -11.33 25.25
CA ARG A 390 24.00 -11.06 25.01
C ARG A 390 24.61 -10.30 26.21
N ARG A 391 25.95 -10.37 26.34
CA ARG A 391 26.72 -9.62 27.35
C ARG A 391 27.36 -8.36 26.78
#